data_4a69ed1fe7f116b39616a120f80c79d0
#
_entry.id   4a69ed1fe7f116b39616a120f80c79d0
#
_cell.length_a   1.000
_cell.length_b   1.000
_cell.length_c   1.000
_cell.angle_alpha   90.00
_cell.angle_beta   90.00
_cell.angle_gamma   90.00
#
_symmetry.space_group_name_H-M   'P 1'
#
loop_
_entity.id
_entity.type
_entity.pdbx_description
1 polymer ?
#
loop_
_entity_poly.entity_id
_entity_poly.type
_entity_poly.pdbx_seq_one_letter_code
_entity_poly.pdbx_strand_id
1 'polypeptide(L)'
;MAAKFPEILTGLKPELEKFPPQVLEQFERASKKMPSALSDDQLVSWAKTGITIANQTVRSWEAAAHFYKVSSSVLACMPYSYFEKWMECGVKLCEESPTLASAYYEASPGVMSKLRSRHIESWASLGDGLYKGTWKSSTLACRFFAHSPSLLDSLSFQELERFAAFLDALSHRSYDLSSECLVLGEEIFPLVGDDKDAFLSLASTLVETGWREVKSFFEAGAKALPRIDSDQRLRFMELAENLVRNGGTNIPGTMLDISQALSELDEDYHSIVLGLSEELIKKEPLAMPEFIKSSPSVLDKLTIVQLGRWYEEGVNVLEQNKDGGLAFFKVESAHSENVIESLSSGIEFDRIKPVMEMYCRGLAGAEIKLAQTGDLVEKNIGWVSNESPTTEGSTVFVPTVVDRYQSKDENFSWFKVVSTHQVAHLEFGSFSFEFEEPSKLFDDLRSSLESRRLEAVDVKNKEESINEDESEDAIEEFHDEDATELPDSGIERAWLTDMQRFFDLFEDRKLALDIFTVVEDGRLDSRVKNEYPGIKSSYVQVQQDSHENRPDI
;
A
#
# COMPACT_ATOMS: atom_id res chain seq x y z
N MET A 1 11.32 -46.39 -29.24
CA MET A 1 12.23 -46.62 -30.39
C MET A 1 12.97 -45.33 -30.65
N ALA A 2 14.31 -45.34 -30.79
CA ALA A 2 15.07 -44.17 -31.18
C ALA A 2 14.67 -43.80 -32.63
N ALA A 3 14.20 -42.54 -32.82
CA ALA A 3 13.83 -42.06 -34.15
C ALA A 3 15.06 -42.14 -35.09
N LYS A 4 14.91 -42.81 -36.24
CA LYS A 4 15.97 -42.92 -37.23
C LYS A 4 16.13 -41.61 -37.99
N PHE A 5 17.34 -41.28 -38.39
CA PHE A 5 17.62 -40.15 -39.28
C PHE A 5 16.96 -40.40 -40.65
N PRO A 6 16.23 -39.41 -41.22
CA PRO A 6 15.53 -39.57 -42.50
C PRO A 6 16.51 -39.75 -43.66
N GLU A 7 16.33 -40.81 -44.47
CA GLU A 7 17.22 -41.12 -45.62
C GLU A 7 17.24 -39.99 -46.66
N ILE A 8 16.07 -39.30 -46.86
CA ILE A 8 15.91 -38.19 -47.80
C ILE A 8 16.83 -36.96 -47.47
N LEU A 9 17.23 -36.80 -46.20
CA LEU A 9 18.13 -35.75 -45.77
C LEU A 9 19.61 -36.10 -45.84
N THR A 10 19.95 -37.36 -46.14
CA THR A 10 21.35 -37.82 -46.15
C THR A 10 22.21 -37.08 -47.17
N GLY A 11 21.63 -36.71 -48.32
CA GLY A 11 22.32 -35.96 -49.37
C GLY A 11 22.69 -34.50 -49.00
N LEU A 12 22.11 -33.95 -47.92
CA LEU A 12 22.35 -32.59 -47.49
C LEU A 12 23.48 -32.47 -46.43
N LYS A 13 23.90 -33.58 -45.82
CA LYS A 13 24.97 -33.57 -44.82
C LYS A 13 26.30 -33.01 -45.31
N PRO A 14 26.81 -33.34 -46.51
CA PRO A 14 28.07 -32.81 -47.00
C PRO A 14 28.06 -31.26 -47.13
N GLU A 15 26.90 -30.65 -47.34
CA GLU A 15 26.78 -29.20 -47.38
C GLU A 15 26.89 -28.60 -45.99
N LEU A 16 26.32 -29.26 -44.96
CA LEU A 16 26.35 -28.82 -43.57
C LEU A 16 27.71 -29.06 -42.90
N GLU A 17 28.50 -30.03 -43.36
CA GLU A 17 29.88 -30.30 -42.91
C GLU A 17 30.85 -29.15 -43.23
N LYS A 18 30.46 -28.22 -44.13
CA LYS A 18 31.24 -27.00 -44.44
C LYS A 18 31.20 -25.96 -43.34
N PHE A 19 30.22 -26.05 -42.43
CA PHE A 19 29.99 -25.13 -41.32
C PHE A 19 30.56 -25.71 -40.01
N PRO A 20 30.62 -24.89 -38.93
CA PRO A 20 31.01 -25.35 -37.61
C PRO A 20 30.17 -26.59 -37.16
N PRO A 21 30.76 -27.53 -36.42
CA PRO A 21 30.11 -28.80 -36.04
C PRO A 21 28.76 -28.66 -35.37
N GLN A 22 28.53 -27.51 -34.69
CA GLN A 22 27.28 -27.18 -34.00
C GLN A 22 26.07 -27.19 -34.95
N VAL A 23 26.24 -26.72 -36.19
CA VAL A 23 25.15 -26.68 -37.17
C VAL A 23 24.70 -28.10 -37.53
N LEU A 24 25.67 -28.97 -37.86
CA LEU A 24 25.39 -30.37 -38.19
C LEU A 24 24.79 -31.12 -37.01
N GLU A 25 25.31 -30.88 -35.80
CA GLU A 25 24.79 -31.53 -34.58
C GLU A 25 23.30 -31.16 -34.33
N GLN A 26 22.95 -29.86 -34.42
CA GLN A 26 21.57 -29.42 -34.21
C GLN A 26 20.64 -29.89 -35.34
N PHE A 27 21.13 -29.88 -36.59
CA PHE A 27 20.41 -30.46 -37.72
C PHE A 27 20.09 -31.95 -37.51
N GLU A 28 21.09 -32.77 -37.17
CA GLU A 28 20.87 -34.20 -36.92
C GLU A 28 19.94 -34.48 -35.74
N ARG A 29 20.00 -33.65 -34.70
CA ARG A 29 19.10 -33.72 -33.54
C ARG A 29 17.67 -33.40 -33.92
N ALA A 30 17.46 -32.32 -34.67
CA ALA A 30 16.14 -31.87 -35.13
C ALA A 30 15.56 -32.85 -36.17
N SER A 31 16.37 -33.35 -37.12
CA SER A 31 15.95 -34.28 -38.16
C SER A 31 15.36 -35.60 -37.63
N LYS A 32 15.66 -35.98 -36.40
CA LYS A 32 15.04 -37.15 -35.74
C LYS A 32 13.63 -36.87 -35.21
N LYS A 33 13.27 -35.61 -35.00
CA LYS A 33 11.98 -35.20 -34.43
C LYS A 33 10.99 -34.67 -35.47
N MET A 34 11.50 -34.03 -36.53
CA MET A 34 10.68 -33.36 -37.56
C MET A 34 9.85 -34.31 -38.46
N PRO A 35 10.32 -35.53 -38.84
CA PRO A 35 9.60 -36.37 -39.79
C PRO A 35 8.21 -36.82 -39.38
N SER A 36 7.90 -36.78 -38.08
CA SER A 36 6.56 -37.17 -37.60
C SER A 36 5.51 -36.07 -37.86
N ALA A 37 5.94 -34.87 -38.23
CA ALA A 37 5.09 -33.69 -38.35
C ALA A 37 5.08 -33.06 -39.76
N LEU A 38 6.00 -33.44 -40.64
CA LEU A 38 6.21 -32.87 -41.97
C LEU A 38 6.12 -33.93 -43.07
N SER A 39 5.64 -33.53 -44.26
CA SER A 39 5.82 -34.33 -45.48
C SER A 39 7.29 -34.31 -45.94
N ASP A 40 7.66 -35.24 -46.85
CA ASP A 40 9.02 -35.31 -47.38
C ASP A 40 9.46 -33.99 -48.04
N ASP A 41 8.59 -33.35 -48.83
CA ASP A 41 8.88 -32.07 -49.48
C ASP A 41 9.05 -30.93 -48.47
N GLN A 42 8.21 -30.92 -47.44
CA GLN A 42 8.29 -29.93 -46.34
C GLN A 42 9.57 -30.11 -45.53
N LEU A 43 9.96 -31.35 -45.29
CA LEU A 43 11.20 -31.69 -44.58
C LEU A 43 12.45 -31.26 -45.36
N VAL A 44 12.46 -31.46 -46.69
CA VAL A 44 13.54 -30.98 -47.55
C VAL A 44 13.58 -29.46 -47.61
N SER A 45 12.41 -28.78 -47.71
CA SER A 45 12.31 -27.32 -47.68
C SER A 45 12.89 -26.75 -46.38
N TRP A 46 12.48 -27.29 -45.20
CA TRP A 46 13.03 -26.93 -43.92
C TRP A 46 14.54 -27.07 -43.84
N ALA A 47 15.06 -28.23 -44.28
CA ALA A 47 16.51 -28.50 -44.25
C ALA A 47 17.30 -27.53 -45.14
N LYS A 48 16.79 -27.24 -46.34
CA LYS A 48 17.41 -26.28 -47.28
C LYS A 48 17.36 -24.85 -46.75
N THR A 49 16.29 -24.44 -46.05
CA THR A 49 16.19 -23.13 -45.43
C THR A 49 17.32 -22.91 -44.43
N GLY A 50 17.61 -23.86 -43.56
CA GLY A 50 18.75 -23.76 -42.63
C GLY A 50 20.11 -23.68 -43.31
N ILE A 51 20.30 -24.38 -44.46
CA ILE A 51 21.50 -24.27 -45.29
C ILE A 51 21.57 -22.86 -45.93
N THR A 52 20.45 -22.32 -46.41
CA THR A 52 20.37 -20.95 -46.94
C THR A 52 20.78 -19.95 -45.90
N ILE A 53 20.25 -20.06 -44.67
CA ILE A 53 20.65 -19.21 -43.55
C ILE A 53 22.16 -19.28 -43.31
N ALA A 54 22.72 -20.49 -43.21
CA ALA A 54 24.14 -20.70 -42.92
C ALA A 54 25.07 -20.11 -44.00
N ASN A 55 24.62 -20.03 -45.26
CA ASN A 55 25.39 -19.53 -46.40
C ASN A 55 25.33 -18.02 -46.60
N GLN A 56 24.48 -17.27 -45.89
CA GLN A 56 24.32 -15.81 -46.14
C GLN A 56 25.58 -15.01 -45.81
N THR A 57 26.21 -15.25 -44.66
CA THR A 57 27.43 -14.58 -44.22
C THR A 57 28.33 -15.51 -43.42
N VAL A 58 29.56 -15.07 -43.09
CA VAL A 58 30.54 -15.84 -42.33
C VAL A 58 30.04 -16.23 -40.93
N ARG A 59 29.16 -15.46 -40.32
CA ARG A 59 28.63 -15.70 -38.96
C ARG A 59 27.19 -16.24 -38.90
N SER A 60 26.51 -16.36 -40.03
CA SER A 60 25.11 -16.82 -40.06
C SER A 60 24.92 -18.29 -39.70
N TRP A 61 26.03 -19.04 -39.56
CA TRP A 61 25.99 -20.42 -39.02
C TRP A 61 25.40 -20.49 -37.60
N GLU A 62 25.58 -19.44 -36.76
CA GLU A 62 24.99 -19.40 -35.42
C GLU A 62 23.47 -19.33 -35.51
N ALA A 63 22.92 -18.49 -36.37
CA ALA A 63 21.50 -18.40 -36.64
C ALA A 63 20.92 -19.70 -37.19
N ALA A 64 21.66 -20.37 -38.11
CA ALA A 64 21.27 -21.68 -38.64
C ALA A 64 21.27 -22.79 -37.55
N ALA A 65 22.23 -22.76 -36.63
CA ALA A 65 22.26 -23.68 -35.50
C ALA A 65 21.08 -23.47 -34.57
N HIS A 66 20.71 -22.20 -34.24
CA HIS A 66 19.52 -21.88 -33.46
C HIS A 66 18.23 -22.24 -34.20
N PHE A 67 18.12 -21.93 -35.49
CA PHE A 67 17.01 -22.37 -36.34
C PHE A 67 16.75 -23.87 -36.20
N TYR A 68 17.74 -24.71 -36.44
CA TYR A 68 17.58 -26.17 -36.31
C TYR A 68 17.24 -26.58 -34.89
N LYS A 69 17.90 -26.00 -33.89
CA LYS A 69 17.70 -26.33 -32.46
C LYS A 69 16.24 -26.17 -32.03
N VAL A 70 15.56 -25.10 -32.46
CA VAL A 70 14.22 -24.74 -32.00
C VAL A 70 13.09 -25.18 -32.90
N SER A 71 13.37 -25.55 -34.16
CA SER A 71 12.36 -25.84 -35.20
C SER A 71 11.29 -26.84 -34.74
N SER A 72 11.67 -27.92 -34.06
CA SER A 72 10.68 -28.92 -33.60
C SER A 72 9.74 -28.39 -32.53
N SER A 73 10.21 -27.49 -31.68
CA SER A 73 9.39 -26.85 -30.61
C SER A 73 8.45 -25.82 -31.20
N VAL A 74 8.89 -25.02 -32.16
CA VAL A 74 8.10 -24.03 -32.85
C VAL A 74 7.01 -24.67 -33.71
N LEU A 75 7.36 -25.71 -34.47
CA LEU A 75 6.40 -26.47 -35.30
C LEU A 75 5.29 -27.13 -34.46
N ALA A 76 5.58 -27.53 -33.24
CA ALA A 76 4.57 -28.08 -32.32
C ALA A 76 3.51 -27.06 -31.90
N CYS A 77 3.79 -25.74 -32.00
CA CYS A 77 2.89 -24.66 -31.60
C CYS A 77 2.01 -24.11 -32.73
N MET A 78 2.23 -24.52 -34.01
CA MET A 78 1.55 -23.90 -35.14
C MET A 78 1.37 -24.80 -36.36
N PRO A 79 0.38 -24.53 -37.25
CA PRO A 79 0.29 -25.17 -38.55
C PRO A 79 1.50 -24.87 -39.44
N TYR A 80 1.82 -25.80 -40.39
CA TYR A 80 2.97 -25.64 -41.28
C TYR A 80 2.98 -24.34 -42.08
N SER A 81 1.83 -23.85 -42.54
CA SER A 81 1.74 -22.58 -43.28
C SER A 81 2.27 -21.35 -42.51
N TYR A 82 2.13 -21.37 -41.19
CA TYR A 82 2.73 -20.32 -40.31
C TYR A 82 4.19 -20.66 -39.97
N PHE A 83 4.53 -21.92 -39.88
CA PHE A 83 5.92 -22.34 -39.71
C PHE A 83 6.77 -21.94 -40.92
N GLU A 84 6.24 -22.03 -42.13
CA GLU A 84 6.90 -21.54 -43.36
C GLU A 84 7.15 -20.03 -43.28
N LYS A 85 6.15 -19.23 -42.89
CA LYS A 85 6.32 -17.79 -42.66
C LYS A 85 7.34 -17.47 -41.58
N TRP A 86 7.37 -18.24 -40.48
CA TRP A 86 8.39 -18.13 -39.44
C TRP A 86 9.80 -18.38 -40.00
N MET A 87 9.98 -19.38 -40.85
CA MET A 87 11.26 -19.63 -41.52
C MET A 87 11.65 -18.45 -42.41
N GLU A 88 10.72 -17.97 -43.25
CA GLU A 88 10.96 -16.82 -44.15
C GLU A 88 11.34 -15.54 -43.39
N CYS A 89 10.65 -15.24 -42.28
CA CYS A 89 10.99 -14.09 -41.44
C CYS A 89 12.42 -14.16 -40.92
N GLY A 90 12.85 -15.31 -40.42
CA GLY A 90 14.20 -15.47 -39.94
C GLY A 90 15.26 -15.39 -41.03
N VAL A 91 14.96 -15.86 -42.26
CA VAL A 91 15.84 -15.68 -43.43
C VAL A 91 16.02 -14.19 -43.74
N LYS A 92 14.93 -13.41 -43.78
CA LYS A 92 14.99 -11.96 -44.00
C LYS A 92 15.79 -11.25 -42.92
N LEU A 93 15.53 -11.55 -41.64
CA LEU A 93 16.28 -11.00 -40.52
C LEU A 93 17.79 -11.34 -40.59
N CYS A 94 18.14 -12.53 -41.13
CA CYS A 94 19.53 -12.93 -41.30
C CYS A 94 20.24 -12.14 -42.42
N GLU A 95 19.49 -11.70 -43.45
CA GLU A 95 20.02 -10.81 -44.50
C GLU A 95 20.43 -9.47 -43.91
N GLU A 96 19.67 -8.94 -42.97
CA GLU A 96 19.99 -7.69 -42.26
C GLU A 96 21.09 -7.89 -41.21
N SER A 97 20.96 -8.91 -40.35
CA SER A 97 21.94 -9.22 -39.31
C SER A 97 21.83 -10.68 -38.83
N PRO A 98 22.89 -11.48 -38.92
CA PRO A 98 22.90 -12.85 -38.38
C PRO A 98 22.62 -12.93 -36.89
N THR A 99 23.07 -11.93 -36.09
CA THR A 99 22.81 -11.89 -34.65
C THR A 99 21.33 -11.61 -34.34
N LEU A 100 20.68 -10.82 -35.18
CA LEU A 100 19.25 -10.55 -35.06
C LEU A 100 18.42 -11.81 -35.35
N ALA A 101 18.73 -12.52 -36.42
CA ALA A 101 18.10 -13.81 -36.75
C ALA A 101 18.33 -14.86 -35.65
N SER A 102 19.54 -14.89 -35.09
CA SER A 102 19.87 -15.79 -33.98
C SER A 102 18.98 -15.52 -32.75
N ALA A 103 18.83 -14.25 -32.35
CA ALA A 103 17.97 -13.85 -31.24
C ALA A 103 16.48 -14.14 -31.52
N TYR A 104 16.01 -13.89 -32.74
CA TYR A 104 14.64 -14.22 -33.18
C TYR A 104 14.36 -15.73 -33.03
N TYR A 105 15.25 -16.58 -33.56
CA TYR A 105 15.07 -18.04 -33.46
C TYR A 105 15.12 -18.49 -32.01
N GLU A 106 16.07 -18.01 -31.22
CA GLU A 106 16.24 -18.43 -29.83
C GLU A 106 15.00 -18.09 -28.96
N ALA A 107 14.39 -16.92 -29.18
CA ALA A 107 13.20 -16.49 -28.47
C ALA A 107 11.90 -17.17 -28.95
N SER A 108 11.88 -17.70 -30.20
CA SER A 108 10.69 -18.21 -30.86
C SER A 108 9.89 -19.22 -30.05
N PRO A 109 10.48 -20.25 -29.39
CA PRO A 109 9.69 -21.23 -28.63
C PRO A 109 8.87 -20.60 -27.50
N GLY A 110 9.48 -19.65 -26.77
CA GLY A 110 8.82 -18.93 -25.69
C GLY A 110 7.69 -18.03 -26.19
N VAL A 111 7.94 -17.32 -27.29
CA VAL A 111 6.94 -16.42 -27.90
C VAL A 111 5.80 -17.22 -28.54
N MET A 112 6.09 -18.30 -29.30
CA MET A 112 5.05 -19.08 -30.00
C MET A 112 4.15 -19.87 -29.05
N SER A 113 4.57 -20.11 -27.83
CA SER A 113 3.70 -20.70 -26.79
C SER A 113 2.61 -19.74 -26.29
N LYS A 114 2.78 -18.43 -26.50
CA LYS A 114 1.92 -17.36 -25.98
C LYS A 114 1.24 -16.55 -27.09
N LEU A 115 1.90 -16.44 -28.25
CA LEU A 115 1.45 -15.63 -29.37
C LEU A 115 0.60 -16.46 -30.34
N ARG A 116 -0.50 -15.89 -30.83
CA ARG A 116 -1.26 -16.51 -31.94
C ARG A 116 -0.42 -16.50 -33.21
N SER A 117 -0.40 -17.65 -33.93
CA SER A 117 0.45 -17.86 -35.13
C SER A 117 0.33 -16.75 -36.19
N ARG A 118 -0.85 -16.12 -36.33
CA ARG A 118 -1.08 -15.01 -37.28
C ARG A 118 -0.23 -13.78 -37.04
N HIS A 119 0.34 -13.60 -35.83
CA HIS A 119 1.13 -12.42 -35.46
C HIS A 119 2.65 -12.63 -35.62
N ILE A 120 3.09 -13.76 -36.19
CA ILE A 120 4.51 -14.10 -36.36
C ILE A 120 5.24 -13.05 -37.20
N GLU A 121 4.68 -12.71 -38.38
CA GLU A 121 5.26 -11.73 -39.29
C GLU A 121 5.33 -10.35 -38.64
N SER A 122 4.25 -9.94 -37.94
CA SER A 122 4.23 -8.69 -37.20
C SER A 122 5.28 -8.65 -36.09
N TRP A 123 5.41 -9.72 -35.27
CA TRP A 123 6.42 -9.79 -34.23
C TRP A 123 7.85 -9.72 -34.77
N ALA A 124 8.14 -10.44 -35.86
CA ALA A 124 9.44 -10.33 -36.55
C ALA A 124 9.71 -8.90 -37.03
N SER A 125 8.69 -8.25 -37.60
CA SER A 125 8.80 -6.86 -38.09
C SER A 125 9.02 -5.83 -36.98
N LEU A 126 8.48 -6.07 -35.75
CA LEU A 126 8.76 -5.18 -34.60
C LEU A 126 10.26 -5.19 -34.25
N GLY A 127 10.86 -6.38 -34.13
CA GLY A 127 12.30 -6.50 -33.85
C GLY A 127 13.17 -5.94 -34.97
N ASP A 128 12.77 -6.19 -36.24
CA ASP A 128 13.43 -5.62 -37.42
C ASP A 128 13.35 -4.08 -37.41
N GLY A 129 12.20 -3.53 -37.09
CA GLY A 129 11.96 -2.10 -36.97
C GLY A 129 12.90 -1.40 -35.97
N LEU A 130 13.31 -2.06 -34.90
CA LEU A 130 14.26 -1.56 -33.91
C LEU A 130 15.71 -1.61 -34.39
N TYR A 131 16.04 -2.40 -35.40
CA TYR A 131 17.36 -2.49 -36.01
C TYR A 131 17.55 -1.38 -37.05
N LYS A 132 18.60 -0.56 -36.91
CA LYS A 132 18.93 0.56 -37.79
C LYS A 132 20.37 0.46 -38.33
N GLY A 133 20.91 -0.76 -38.45
CA GLY A 133 22.24 -0.99 -39.01
C GLY A 133 23.42 -0.62 -38.10
N THR A 134 23.18 -0.23 -36.84
CA THR A 134 24.23 0.11 -35.87
C THR A 134 24.39 -0.98 -34.82
N TRP A 135 25.54 -1.05 -34.15
CA TRP A 135 25.76 -2.05 -33.09
C TRP A 135 24.80 -1.83 -31.88
N LYS A 136 24.48 -0.55 -31.56
CA LYS A 136 23.51 -0.22 -30.48
C LYS A 136 22.09 -0.64 -30.84
N SER A 137 21.65 -0.37 -32.07
CA SER A 137 20.34 -0.82 -32.54
C SER A 137 20.25 -2.33 -32.63
N SER A 138 21.33 -3.00 -33.03
CA SER A 138 21.42 -4.47 -33.03
C SER A 138 21.23 -5.03 -31.61
N THR A 139 21.88 -4.41 -30.62
CA THR A 139 21.75 -4.81 -29.21
C THR A 139 20.30 -4.63 -28.72
N LEU A 140 19.66 -3.52 -29.04
CA LEU A 140 18.25 -3.24 -28.65
C LEU A 140 17.30 -4.28 -29.29
N ALA A 141 17.42 -4.51 -30.60
CA ALA A 141 16.57 -5.43 -31.34
C ALA A 141 16.74 -6.89 -30.87
N CYS A 142 17.98 -7.32 -30.62
CA CYS A 142 18.25 -8.65 -30.07
C CYS A 142 17.66 -8.81 -28.66
N ARG A 143 17.79 -7.80 -27.81
CA ARG A 143 17.17 -7.78 -26.48
C ARG A 143 15.65 -7.79 -26.54
N PHE A 144 15.05 -7.06 -27.49
CA PHE A 144 13.60 -7.10 -27.69
C PHE A 144 13.11 -8.53 -27.96
N PHE A 145 13.78 -9.27 -28.85
CA PHE A 145 13.44 -10.67 -29.07
C PHE A 145 13.62 -11.49 -27.79
N ALA A 146 14.76 -11.36 -27.12
CA ALA A 146 15.07 -12.13 -25.92
C ALA A 146 14.06 -11.89 -24.78
N HIS A 147 13.56 -10.68 -24.59
CA HIS A 147 12.59 -10.29 -23.55
C HIS A 147 11.13 -10.47 -23.97
N SER A 148 10.83 -10.63 -25.27
CA SER A 148 9.46 -10.83 -25.77
C SER A 148 8.70 -11.96 -25.09
N PRO A 149 9.30 -13.14 -24.77
CA PRO A 149 8.58 -14.19 -24.04
C PRO A 149 8.06 -13.74 -22.68
N SER A 150 8.87 -13.03 -21.88
CA SER A 150 8.49 -12.52 -20.56
C SER A 150 7.48 -11.39 -20.66
N LEU A 151 7.66 -10.47 -21.60
CA LEU A 151 6.73 -9.36 -21.84
C LEU A 151 5.34 -9.87 -22.22
N LEU A 152 5.22 -10.93 -23.00
CA LEU A 152 3.95 -11.56 -23.38
C LEU A 152 3.24 -12.29 -22.22
N ASP A 153 3.82 -12.37 -21.04
CA ASP A 153 3.11 -12.81 -19.83
C ASP A 153 2.15 -11.72 -19.31
N SER A 154 2.49 -10.46 -19.58
CA SER A 154 1.75 -9.31 -19.08
C SER A 154 1.12 -8.47 -20.19
N LEU A 155 1.66 -8.50 -21.40
CA LEU A 155 1.20 -7.71 -22.54
C LEU A 155 0.43 -8.56 -23.53
N SER A 156 -0.69 -8.05 -24.01
CA SER A 156 -1.29 -8.50 -25.28
C SER A 156 -0.37 -8.15 -26.46
N PHE A 157 -0.61 -8.76 -27.62
CA PHE A 157 0.20 -8.44 -28.81
C PHE A 157 0.09 -6.95 -29.21
N GLN A 158 -1.08 -6.35 -29.09
CA GLN A 158 -1.31 -4.93 -29.41
C GLN A 158 -0.56 -4.00 -28.44
N GLU A 159 -0.52 -4.34 -27.16
CA GLU A 159 0.28 -3.59 -26.17
C GLU A 159 1.79 -3.75 -26.43
N LEU A 160 2.24 -4.95 -26.84
CA LEU A 160 3.63 -5.16 -27.27
C LEU A 160 3.99 -4.33 -28.49
N GLU A 161 3.08 -4.18 -29.47
CA GLU A 161 3.29 -3.28 -30.63
C GLU A 161 3.47 -1.82 -30.19
N ARG A 162 2.62 -1.35 -29.27
CA ARG A 162 2.76 0.02 -28.71
C ARG A 162 4.05 0.19 -27.92
N PHE A 163 4.42 -0.80 -27.13
CA PHE A 163 5.68 -0.76 -26.40
C PHE A 163 6.89 -0.76 -27.33
N ALA A 164 6.88 -1.56 -28.40
CA ALA A 164 7.94 -1.53 -29.41
C ALA A 164 8.03 -0.16 -30.12
N ALA A 165 6.88 0.46 -30.44
CA ALA A 165 6.87 1.81 -31.00
C ALA A 165 7.43 2.87 -30.03
N PHE A 166 7.11 2.77 -28.73
CA PHE A 166 7.71 3.60 -27.68
C PHE A 166 9.23 3.40 -27.61
N LEU A 167 9.72 2.15 -27.64
CA LEU A 167 11.15 1.84 -27.63
C LEU A 167 11.87 2.40 -28.85
N ASP A 168 11.25 2.31 -30.04
CA ASP A 168 11.79 2.92 -31.26
C ASP A 168 11.89 4.44 -31.13
N ALA A 169 10.81 5.11 -30.69
CA ALA A 169 10.82 6.56 -30.48
C ALA A 169 11.90 6.99 -29.48
N LEU A 170 12.05 6.28 -28.36
CA LEU A 170 13.06 6.56 -27.35
C LEU A 170 14.48 6.27 -27.88
N SER A 171 14.66 5.26 -28.74
CA SER A 171 15.95 4.91 -29.34
C SER A 171 16.54 6.03 -30.18
N HIS A 172 15.70 6.86 -30.81
CA HIS A 172 16.13 8.07 -31.53
C HIS A 172 16.75 9.13 -30.61
N ARG A 173 16.47 9.07 -29.31
CA ARG A 173 17.08 9.93 -28.28
C ARG A 173 18.26 9.22 -27.61
N SER A 174 18.08 7.95 -27.20
CA SER A 174 19.09 7.15 -26.53
C SER A 174 18.80 5.66 -26.63
N TYR A 175 19.65 4.90 -27.31
CA TYR A 175 19.56 3.42 -27.35
C TYR A 175 19.76 2.79 -25.97
N ASP A 176 20.62 3.38 -25.15
CA ASP A 176 20.92 2.84 -23.82
C ASP A 176 19.68 2.94 -22.93
N LEU A 177 18.98 4.10 -22.91
CA LEU A 177 17.72 4.27 -22.19
C LEU A 177 16.61 3.36 -22.74
N SER A 178 16.49 3.22 -24.05
CA SER A 178 15.52 2.31 -24.65
C SER A 178 15.76 0.87 -24.21
N SER A 179 17.03 0.43 -24.16
CA SER A 179 17.39 -0.91 -23.66
C SER A 179 17.11 -1.08 -22.15
N GLU A 180 17.28 -0.03 -21.34
CA GLU A 180 16.96 -0.07 -19.91
C GLU A 180 15.44 -0.11 -19.68
N CYS A 181 14.67 0.70 -20.40
CA CYS A 181 13.19 0.68 -20.33
C CYS A 181 12.60 -0.65 -20.81
N LEU A 182 13.25 -1.32 -21.77
CA LEU A 182 12.85 -2.67 -22.20
C LEU A 182 12.89 -3.67 -21.03
N VAL A 183 13.96 -3.64 -20.23
CA VAL A 183 14.10 -4.52 -19.06
C VAL A 183 13.13 -4.11 -17.96
N LEU A 184 13.01 -2.82 -17.67
CA LEU A 184 12.07 -2.31 -16.66
C LEU A 184 10.61 -2.60 -17.04
N GLY A 185 10.30 -2.77 -18.32
CA GLY A 185 8.98 -3.18 -18.80
C GLY A 185 8.52 -4.52 -18.22
N GLU A 186 9.42 -5.48 -18.04
CA GLU A 186 9.07 -6.78 -17.43
C GLU A 186 8.62 -6.64 -15.96
N GLU A 187 9.16 -5.65 -15.24
CA GLU A 187 8.83 -5.39 -13.84
C GLU A 187 7.56 -4.54 -13.70
N ILE A 188 7.37 -3.55 -14.59
CA ILE A 188 6.29 -2.58 -14.43
C ILE A 188 4.93 -3.05 -14.98
N PHE A 189 4.89 -3.73 -16.13
CA PHE A 189 3.62 -4.09 -16.75
C PHE A 189 2.72 -5.02 -15.93
N PRO A 190 3.24 -5.97 -15.13
CA PRO A 190 2.42 -6.71 -14.17
C PRO A 190 1.74 -5.82 -13.12
N LEU A 191 2.40 -4.71 -12.71
CA LEU A 191 1.89 -3.78 -11.70
C LEU A 191 0.88 -2.78 -12.26
N VAL A 192 1.01 -2.42 -13.54
CA VAL A 192 0.08 -1.50 -14.22
C VAL A 192 -1.31 -2.12 -14.40
N GLY A 193 -1.41 -3.45 -14.50
CA GLY A 193 -2.69 -4.14 -14.69
C GLY A 193 -3.31 -3.87 -16.07
N ASP A 194 -4.56 -3.40 -16.11
CA ASP A 194 -5.29 -3.16 -17.36
C ASP A 194 -5.01 -1.79 -17.98
N ASP A 195 -4.38 -0.86 -17.25
CA ASP A 195 -4.18 0.53 -17.66
C ASP A 195 -2.88 0.78 -18.44
N LYS A 196 -2.32 -0.27 -19.09
CA LYS A 196 -1.05 -0.21 -19.84
C LYS A 196 -1.05 0.83 -20.95
N ASP A 197 -2.20 1.04 -21.59
CA ASP A 197 -2.35 2.04 -22.63
C ASP A 197 -2.12 3.46 -22.10
N ALA A 198 -2.65 3.80 -20.93
CA ALA A 198 -2.45 5.09 -20.29
C ALA A 198 -0.99 5.25 -19.83
N PHE A 199 -0.38 4.19 -19.29
CA PHE A 199 1.03 4.19 -18.90
C PHE A 199 1.96 4.43 -20.10
N LEU A 200 1.72 3.75 -21.23
CA LEU A 200 2.50 3.92 -22.45
C LEU A 200 2.25 5.28 -23.11
N SER A 201 1.04 5.85 -23.01
CA SER A 201 0.72 7.21 -23.47
C SER A 201 1.55 8.24 -22.71
N LEU A 202 1.56 8.18 -21.39
CA LEU A 202 2.38 9.04 -20.53
C LEU A 202 3.88 8.87 -20.82
N ALA A 203 4.36 7.63 -20.94
CA ALA A 203 5.74 7.34 -21.31
C ALA A 203 6.13 7.98 -22.65
N SER A 204 5.25 7.87 -23.67
CA SER A 204 5.47 8.46 -25.00
C SER A 204 5.46 9.99 -24.96
N THR A 205 4.57 10.60 -24.17
CA THR A 205 4.55 12.06 -23.95
C THR A 205 5.86 12.53 -23.30
N LEU A 206 6.41 11.75 -22.35
CA LEU A 206 7.72 12.04 -21.76
C LEU A 206 8.89 11.92 -22.76
N VAL A 207 8.83 10.99 -23.73
CA VAL A 207 9.85 10.91 -24.80
C VAL A 207 9.93 12.21 -25.59
N GLU A 208 8.79 12.87 -25.80
CA GLU A 208 8.73 14.13 -26.56
C GLU A 208 9.19 15.34 -25.74
N THR A 209 8.83 15.41 -24.46
CA THR A 209 8.98 16.59 -23.60
C THR A 209 10.20 16.51 -22.68
N GLY A 210 10.45 15.36 -22.05
CA GLY A 210 11.48 15.15 -21.03
C GLY A 210 12.11 13.76 -21.08
N TRP A 211 12.58 13.31 -22.25
CA TRP A 211 13.04 11.93 -22.48
C TRP A 211 14.07 11.39 -21.46
N ARG A 212 14.83 12.28 -20.79
CA ARG A 212 15.80 11.89 -19.76
C ARG A 212 15.12 11.35 -18.49
N GLU A 213 13.88 11.72 -18.24
CA GLU A 213 13.10 11.30 -17.06
C GLU A 213 12.41 9.94 -17.27
N VAL A 214 12.38 9.42 -18.50
CA VAL A 214 11.61 8.21 -18.84
C VAL A 214 12.01 7.00 -18.00
N LYS A 215 13.30 6.76 -17.79
CA LYS A 215 13.78 5.66 -16.92
C LYS A 215 13.27 5.84 -15.48
N SER A 216 13.48 7.02 -14.93
CA SER A 216 13.02 7.36 -13.58
C SER A 216 11.49 7.27 -13.46
N PHE A 217 10.77 7.55 -14.55
CA PHE A 217 9.32 7.35 -14.61
C PHE A 217 8.92 5.86 -14.48
N PHE A 218 9.60 4.94 -15.17
CA PHE A 218 9.37 3.50 -15.02
C PHE A 218 9.66 3.05 -13.58
N GLU A 219 10.79 3.49 -13.01
CA GLU A 219 11.19 3.17 -11.63
C GLU A 219 10.21 3.78 -10.59
N ALA A 220 9.73 5.00 -10.82
CA ALA A 220 8.74 5.65 -9.98
C ALA A 220 7.37 4.98 -10.09
N GLY A 221 6.94 4.60 -11.30
CA GLY A 221 5.71 3.87 -11.55
C GLY A 221 5.63 2.57 -10.77
N ALA A 222 6.73 1.80 -10.75
CA ALA A 222 6.81 0.55 -9.98
C ALA A 222 6.60 0.76 -8.46
N LYS A 223 6.94 1.93 -7.92
CA LYS A 223 6.76 2.28 -6.50
C LYS A 223 5.43 2.98 -6.22
N ALA A 224 4.95 3.79 -7.15
CA ALA A 224 3.75 4.60 -6.98
C ALA A 224 2.46 3.79 -7.17
N LEU A 225 2.38 2.97 -8.24
CA LEU A 225 1.15 2.25 -8.60
C LEU A 225 0.63 1.28 -7.51
N PRO A 226 1.47 0.55 -6.76
CA PRO A 226 0.99 -0.29 -5.66
C PRO A 226 0.32 0.48 -4.51
N ARG A 227 0.58 1.79 -4.37
CA ARG A 227 -0.01 2.66 -3.33
C ARG A 227 -1.35 3.25 -3.72
N ILE A 228 -1.76 3.07 -4.98
CA ILE A 228 -2.97 3.67 -5.53
C ILE A 228 -3.95 2.54 -5.81
N ASP A 229 -5.19 2.76 -5.40
CA ASP A 229 -6.29 1.85 -5.68
C ASP A 229 -6.41 1.60 -7.20
N SER A 230 -6.63 0.34 -7.57
CA SER A 230 -6.66 -0.11 -8.97
C SER A 230 -7.61 0.73 -9.83
N ASP A 231 -8.78 1.08 -9.28
CA ASP A 231 -9.82 1.83 -9.98
C ASP A 231 -9.45 3.30 -10.21
N GLN A 232 -8.46 3.82 -9.48
CA GLN A 232 -7.99 5.20 -9.56
C GLN A 232 -6.68 5.37 -10.34
N ARG A 233 -6.01 4.27 -10.72
CA ARG A 233 -4.72 4.31 -11.44
C ARG A 233 -4.79 5.02 -12.79
N LEU A 234 -5.86 4.77 -13.54
CA LEU A 234 -6.08 5.45 -14.82
C LEU A 234 -6.11 6.97 -14.63
N ARG A 235 -6.93 7.46 -13.70
CA ARG A 235 -7.07 8.89 -13.40
C ARG A 235 -5.74 9.51 -12.95
N PHE A 236 -5.01 8.79 -12.10
CA PHE A 236 -3.68 9.22 -11.64
C PHE A 236 -2.69 9.39 -12.80
N MET A 237 -2.66 8.45 -13.75
CA MET A 237 -1.79 8.53 -14.92
C MET A 237 -2.20 9.63 -15.90
N GLU A 238 -3.51 9.83 -16.10
CA GLU A 238 -4.04 10.92 -16.93
C GLU A 238 -3.73 12.30 -16.34
N LEU A 239 -3.81 12.45 -15.00
CA LEU A 239 -3.38 13.66 -14.31
C LEU A 239 -1.88 13.93 -14.49
N ALA A 240 -1.05 12.90 -14.36
CA ALA A 240 0.39 13.01 -14.59
C ALA A 240 0.70 13.39 -16.05
N GLU A 241 0.01 12.79 -17.04
CA GLU A 241 0.18 13.12 -18.45
C GLU A 241 -0.25 14.58 -18.74
N ASN A 242 -1.36 15.02 -18.17
CA ASN A 242 -1.82 16.40 -18.28
C ASN A 242 -0.81 17.38 -17.66
N LEU A 243 -0.19 17.02 -16.54
CA LEU A 243 0.87 17.82 -15.93
C LEU A 243 2.07 17.96 -16.86
N VAL A 244 2.51 16.86 -17.49
CA VAL A 244 3.60 16.87 -18.50
C VAL A 244 3.27 17.80 -19.65
N ARG A 245 2.06 17.66 -20.23
CA ARG A 245 1.62 18.48 -21.38
C ARG A 245 1.55 19.97 -21.07
N ASN A 246 1.36 20.33 -19.81
CA ASN A 246 1.30 21.71 -19.34
C ASN A 246 2.63 22.21 -18.75
N GLY A 247 3.75 21.53 -19.04
CA GLY A 247 5.09 21.99 -18.69
C GLY A 247 5.55 21.64 -17.27
N GLY A 248 4.90 20.68 -16.62
CA GLY A 248 5.38 20.12 -15.37
C GLY A 248 6.77 19.50 -15.54
N THR A 249 7.60 19.65 -14.52
CA THR A 249 8.96 19.09 -14.46
C THR A 249 9.08 18.09 -13.32
N ASN A 250 10.11 17.23 -13.36
CA ASN A 250 10.33 16.20 -12.34
C ASN A 250 9.09 15.32 -12.12
N ILE A 251 8.50 14.87 -13.20
CA ILE A 251 7.28 14.03 -13.16
C ILE A 251 7.44 12.78 -12.30
N PRO A 252 8.57 12.02 -12.38
CA PRO A 252 8.78 10.86 -11.53
C PRO A 252 8.71 11.17 -10.02
N GLY A 253 9.36 12.28 -9.61
CA GLY A 253 9.31 12.74 -8.21
C GLY A 253 7.91 13.14 -7.79
N THR A 254 7.22 13.92 -8.62
CA THR A 254 5.83 14.33 -8.37
C THR A 254 4.88 13.15 -8.25
N MET A 255 5.02 12.12 -9.10
CA MET A 255 4.21 10.89 -9.00
C MET A 255 4.44 10.15 -7.68
N LEU A 256 5.69 10.08 -7.21
CA LEU A 256 6.00 9.47 -5.92
C LEU A 256 5.40 10.26 -4.75
N ASP A 257 5.52 11.59 -4.77
CA ASP A 257 4.97 12.46 -3.73
C ASP A 257 3.44 12.36 -3.67
N ILE A 258 2.77 12.40 -4.84
CA ILE A 258 1.31 12.25 -4.93
C ILE A 258 0.87 10.86 -4.46
N SER A 259 1.56 9.81 -4.90
CA SER A 259 1.20 8.44 -4.48
C SER A 259 1.40 8.23 -2.98
N GLN A 260 2.41 8.88 -2.39
CA GLN A 260 2.62 8.86 -0.95
C GLN A 260 1.48 9.57 -0.23
N ALA A 261 1.11 10.77 -0.66
CA ALA A 261 0.01 11.52 -0.07
C ALA A 261 -1.33 10.76 -0.17
N LEU A 262 -1.61 10.13 -1.32
CA LEU A 262 -2.81 9.30 -1.46
C LEU A 262 -2.79 8.08 -0.53
N SER A 263 -1.63 7.45 -0.31
CA SER A 263 -1.53 6.30 0.60
C SER A 263 -1.72 6.65 2.09
N GLU A 264 -1.68 7.93 2.45
CA GLU A 264 -1.97 8.46 3.79
C GLU A 264 -3.47 8.77 3.99
N LEU A 265 -4.27 8.69 2.91
CA LEU A 265 -5.71 8.92 2.93
C LEU A 265 -6.49 7.61 2.93
N ASP A 266 -7.70 7.65 3.49
CA ASP A 266 -8.66 6.56 3.32
C ASP A 266 -9.00 6.37 1.82
N GLU A 267 -9.12 5.12 1.36
CA GLU A 267 -9.40 4.78 -0.04
C GLU A 267 -10.66 5.46 -0.58
N ASP A 268 -11.69 5.63 0.25
CA ASP A 268 -12.94 6.34 -0.08
C ASP A 268 -12.70 7.80 -0.49
N TYR A 269 -11.63 8.44 -0.02
CA TYR A 269 -11.29 9.83 -0.32
C TYR A 269 -10.51 10.00 -1.62
N HIS A 270 -9.85 8.95 -2.11
CA HIS A 270 -9.05 9.02 -3.34
C HIS A 270 -9.86 9.55 -4.53
N SER A 271 -11.07 9.02 -4.73
CA SER A 271 -11.93 9.46 -5.85
C SER A 271 -12.29 10.95 -5.79
N ILE A 272 -12.51 11.48 -4.60
CA ILE A 272 -12.88 12.90 -4.39
C ILE A 272 -11.65 13.79 -4.62
N VAL A 273 -10.52 13.47 -4.01
CA VAL A 273 -9.28 14.24 -4.13
C VAL A 273 -8.79 14.26 -5.59
N LEU A 274 -8.81 13.11 -6.28
CA LEU A 274 -8.46 13.04 -7.69
C LEU A 274 -9.46 13.80 -8.57
N GLY A 275 -10.76 13.76 -8.25
CA GLY A 275 -11.78 14.54 -8.97
C GLY A 275 -11.58 16.04 -8.87
N LEU A 276 -11.30 16.57 -7.69
CA LEU A 276 -10.95 17.98 -7.50
C LEU A 276 -9.64 18.33 -8.23
N SER A 277 -8.70 17.41 -8.27
CA SER A 277 -7.43 17.57 -8.98
C SER A 277 -7.60 17.68 -10.50
N GLU A 278 -8.55 16.94 -11.09
CA GLU A 278 -8.90 17.03 -12.51
C GLU A 278 -9.49 18.39 -12.91
N GLU A 279 -10.16 19.05 -11.99
CA GLU A 279 -10.65 20.42 -12.19
C GLU A 279 -9.53 21.44 -12.00
N LEU A 280 -8.71 21.24 -10.98
CA LEU A 280 -7.62 22.15 -10.65
C LEU A 280 -6.55 22.20 -11.74
N ILE A 281 -6.20 21.06 -12.34
CA ILE A 281 -5.19 20.98 -13.40
C ILE A 281 -5.57 21.76 -14.65
N LYS A 282 -6.89 21.95 -14.90
CA LYS A 282 -7.39 22.75 -16.02
C LYS A 282 -7.23 24.25 -15.77
N LYS A 283 -7.17 24.66 -14.49
CA LYS A 283 -7.03 26.07 -14.09
C LYS A 283 -5.56 26.44 -13.90
N GLU A 284 -4.84 25.68 -13.08
CA GLU A 284 -3.43 25.86 -12.79
C GLU A 284 -2.74 24.50 -12.59
N PRO A 285 -2.07 23.95 -13.60
CA PRO A 285 -1.46 22.62 -13.53
C PRO A 285 -0.47 22.43 -12.38
N LEU A 286 0.30 23.49 -12.03
CA LEU A 286 1.29 23.41 -10.96
C LEU A 286 0.69 23.42 -9.55
N ALA A 287 -0.59 23.82 -9.39
CA ALA A 287 -1.28 23.79 -8.11
C ALA A 287 -1.81 22.40 -7.76
N MET A 288 -2.07 21.56 -8.76
CA MET A 288 -2.63 20.22 -8.56
C MET A 288 -1.74 19.31 -7.68
N PRO A 289 -0.43 19.17 -7.94
CA PRO A 289 0.43 18.37 -7.08
C PRO A 289 0.48 18.89 -5.63
N GLU A 290 0.47 20.20 -5.44
CA GLU A 290 0.52 20.82 -4.12
C GLU A 290 -0.78 20.57 -3.34
N PHE A 291 -1.93 20.64 -4.02
CA PHE A 291 -3.23 20.29 -3.43
C PHE A 291 -3.26 18.85 -2.94
N ILE A 292 -2.82 17.88 -3.76
CA ILE A 292 -2.84 16.46 -3.36
C ILE A 292 -1.86 16.22 -2.20
N LYS A 293 -0.66 16.77 -2.25
CA LYS A 293 0.36 16.60 -1.21
C LYS A 293 -0.07 17.15 0.14
N SER A 294 -0.83 18.23 0.17
CA SER A 294 -1.32 18.85 1.41
C SER A 294 -2.63 18.22 1.92
N SER A 295 -3.37 17.50 1.06
CA SER A 295 -4.68 16.94 1.41
C SER A 295 -4.68 16.07 2.68
N PRO A 296 -3.68 15.20 2.96
CA PRO A 296 -3.65 14.44 4.21
C PRO A 296 -3.63 15.36 5.44
N SER A 297 -2.71 16.32 5.48
CA SER A 297 -2.59 17.25 6.62
C SER A 297 -3.79 18.19 6.79
N VAL A 298 -4.51 18.45 5.71
CA VAL A 298 -5.76 19.25 5.74
C VAL A 298 -6.91 18.37 6.24
N LEU A 299 -7.00 17.11 5.82
CA LEU A 299 -8.02 16.15 6.26
C LEU A 299 -7.83 15.68 7.70
N ASP A 300 -6.63 15.79 8.26
CA ASP A 300 -6.43 15.64 9.72
C ASP A 300 -7.20 16.67 10.55
N LYS A 301 -7.56 17.81 9.95
CA LYS A 301 -8.24 18.93 10.61
C LYS A 301 -9.63 19.22 10.08
N LEU A 302 -9.93 18.76 8.87
CA LEU A 302 -11.18 19.02 8.16
C LEU A 302 -11.85 17.72 7.75
N THR A 303 -13.18 17.71 7.69
CA THR A 303 -13.92 16.64 7.04
C THR A 303 -13.82 16.76 5.51
N ILE A 304 -14.15 15.69 4.79
CA ILE A 304 -14.11 15.67 3.32
C ILE A 304 -15.00 16.76 2.69
N VAL A 305 -16.14 17.10 3.30
CA VAL A 305 -17.02 18.18 2.86
C VAL A 305 -16.35 19.55 3.05
N GLN A 306 -15.65 19.72 4.17
CA GLN A 306 -14.91 20.96 4.48
C GLN A 306 -13.67 21.09 3.59
N LEU A 307 -13.03 19.99 3.18
CA LEU A 307 -11.96 20.01 2.17
C LEU A 307 -12.46 20.65 0.86
N GLY A 308 -13.68 20.33 0.41
CA GLY A 308 -14.28 20.96 -0.77
C GLY A 308 -14.38 22.48 -0.65
N ARG A 309 -14.76 22.98 0.52
CA ARG A 309 -14.83 24.44 0.77
C ARG A 309 -13.45 25.09 0.82
N TRP A 310 -12.46 24.42 1.45
CA TRP A 310 -11.07 24.88 1.43
C TRP A 310 -10.49 24.90 0.01
N TYR A 311 -10.82 23.89 -0.80
CA TYR A 311 -10.45 23.83 -2.22
C TYR A 311 -11.06 25.01 -3.01
N GLU A 312 -12.37 25.28 -2.86
CA GLU A 312 -13.05 26.40 -3.53
C GLU A 312 -12.40 27.74 -3.21
N GLU A 313 -12.04 27.97 -1.94
CA GLU A 313 -11.34 29.19 -1.53
C GLU A 313 -9.93 29.27 -2.13
N GLY A 314 -9.18 28.16 -2.18
CA GLY A 314 -7.89 28.08 -2.86
C GLY A 314 -7.97 28.41 -4.35
N VAL A 315 -9.03 27.95 -5.02
CA VAL A 315 -9.32 28.28 -6.43
C VAL A 315 -9.62 29.78 -6.59
N ASN A 316 -10.39 30.38 -5.69
CA ASN A 316 -10.66 31.82 -5.69
C ASN A 316 -9.36 32.64 -5.54
N VAL A 317 -8.46 32.20 -4.67
CA VAL A 317 -7.14 32.85 -4.52
C VAL A 317 -6.30 32.69 -5.80
N LEU A 318 -6.30 31.50 -6.44
CA LEU A 318 -5.60 31.25 -7.71
C LEU A 318 -6.05 32.17 -8.84
N GLU A 319 -7.36 32.41 -8.94
CA GLU A 319 -7.93 33.29 -9.96
C GLU A 319 -7.50 34.75 -9.79
N GLN A 320 -7.21 35.16 -8.57
CA GLN A 320 -6.71 36.51 -8.26
C GLN A 320 -5.20 36.62 -8.37
N ASN A 321 -4.47 35.63 -7.86
CA ASN A 321 -3.02 35.60 -7.80
C ASN A 321 -2.51 34.14 -7.83
N LYS A 322 -1.81 33.77 -8.89
CA LYS A 322 -1.27 32.42 -9.07
C LYS A 322 -0.30 32.00 -7.96
N ASP A 323 0.66 32.86 -7.62
CA ASP A 323 1.65 32.56 -6.59
C ASP A 323 0.99 32.45 -5.21
N GLY A 324 0.01 33.32 -4.93
CA GLY A 324 -0.80 33.25 -3.71
C GLY A 324 -1.60 31.96 -3.61
N GLY A 325 -2.19 31.50 -4.72
CA GLY A 325 -2.92 30.26 -4.79
C GLY A 325 -2.03 29.01 -4.63
N LEU A 326 -0.83 29.04 -5.22
CA LEU A 326 0.15 27.99 -4.98
C LEU A 326 0.55 27.89 -3.51
N ALA A 327 0.86 29.02 -2.87
CA ALA A 327 1.16 29.08 -1.43
C ALA A 327 -0.04 28.65 -0.58
N PHE A 328 -1.27 28.93 -1.02
CA PHE A 328 -2.49 28.47 -0.36
C PHE A 328 -2.59 26.95 -0.35
N PHE A 329 -2.44 26.29 -1.51
CA PHE A 329 -2.52 24.83 -1.62
C PHE A 329 -1.34 24.11 -0.97
N LYS A 330 -0.20 24.76 -0.79
CA LYS A 330 0.92 24.25 0.02
C LYS A 330 0.72 24.35 1.53
N VAL A 331 -0.37 25.03 1.96
CA VAL A 331 -0.58 25.39 3.37
C VAL A 331 0.57 26.26 3.94
N GLU A 332 1.23 27.05 3.07
CA GLU A 332 2.29 27.98 3.43
C GLU A 332 1.81 29.43 3.61
N SER A 333 0.51 29.69 3.41
CA SER A 333 -0.08 31.03 3.54
C SER A 333 -0.90 31.15 4.81
N ALA A 334 -0.77 32.27 5.53
CA ALA A 334 -1.62 32.58 6.68
C ALA A 334 -3.12 32.56 6.32
N HIS A 335 -3.48 32.84 5.06
CA HIS A 335 -4.87 32.77 4.62
C HIS A 335 -5.37 31.33 4.58
N SER A 336 -4.58 30.37 4.06
CA SER A 336 -4.93 28.94 4.06
C SER A 336 -5.13 28.43 5.49
N GLU A 337 -4.19 28.74 6.38
CA GLU A 337 -4.29 28.35 7.81
C GLU A 337 -5.55 28.92 8.47
N ASN A 338 -5.87 30.20 8.23
CA ASN A 338 -7.07 30.83 8.77
C ASN A 338 -8.36 30.18 8.23
N VAL A 339 -8.38 29.80 6.95
CA VAL A 339 -9.52 29.09 6.34
C VAL A 339 -9.69 27.71 6.97
N ILE A 340 -8.61 26.94 7.12
CA ILE A 340 -8.63 25.64 7.78
C ILE A 340 -9.14 25.79 9.22
N GLU A 341 -8.63 26.79 9.97
CA GLU A 341 -9.08 27.04 11.34
C GLU A 341 -10.56 27.44 11.41
N SER A 342 -11.03 28.23 10.45
CA SER A 342 -12.44 28.67 10.40
C SER A 342 -13.40 27.54 10.03
N LEU A 343 -12.94 26.59 9.19
CA LEU A 343 -13.73 25.45 8.75
C LEU A 343 -13.69 24.29 9.75
N SER A 344 -12.60 24.15 10.51
CA SER A 344 -12.43 23.08 11.50
C SER A 344 -13.49 23.18 12.59
N SER A 345 -14.18 22.09 12.86
CA SER A 345 -15.09 21.92 14.00
C SER A 345 -14.36 21.50 15.26
N GLY A 346 -13.16 20.94 15.11
CA GLY A 346 -12.35 20.40 16.21
C GLY A 346 -11.91 21.45 17.23
N ILE A 347 -11.90 21.05 18.49
CA ILE A 347 -11.36 21.80 19.62
C ILE A 347 -10.07 21.13 20.09
N GLU A 348 -8.97 21.87 20.03
CA GLU A 348 -7.68 21.46 20.58
C GLU A 348 -7.62 21.75 22.08
N PHE A 349 -7.21 20.76 22.86
CA PHE A 349 -7.10 20.87 24.32
C PHE A 349 -6.23 22.05 24.76
N ASP A 350 -5.06 22.23 24.15
CA ASP A 350 -4.13 23.29 24.54
C ASP A 350 -4.73 24.70 24.44
N ARG A 351 -5.64 24.93 23.49
CA ARG A 351 -6.33 26.22 23.33
C ARG A 351 -7.35 26.49 24.43
N ILE A 352 -8.01 25.46 24.94
CA ILE A 352 -9.06 25.57 25.95
C ILE A 352 -8.56 25.29 27.37
N LYS A 353 -7.36 24.68 27.51
CA LYS A 353 -6.78 24.28 28.79
C LYS A 353 -6.86 25.36 29.89
N PRO A 354 -6.43 26.63 29.68
CA PRO A 354 -6.47 27.62 30.74
C PRO A 354 -7.90 27.89 31.27
N VAL A 355 -8.88 27.91 30.37
CA VAL A 355 -10.29 28.11 30.72
C VAL A 355 -10.87 26.91 31.43
N MET A 356 -10.56 25.70 30.91
CA MET A 356 -11.04 24.45 31.48
C MET A 356 -10.41 24.15 32.84
N GLU A 357 -9.13 24.44 33.03
CA GLU A 357 -8.50 24.32 34.37
C GLU A 357 -9.17 25.26 35.39
N MET A 358 -9.43 26.51 35.02
CA MET A 358 -10.13 27.43 35.88
C MET A 358 -11.54 26.94 36.24
N TYR A 359 -12.25 26.40 35.26
CA TYR A 359 -13.57 25.80 35.45
C TYR A 359 -13.52 24.60 36.39
N CYS A 360 -12.61 23.64 36.16
CA CYS A 360 -12.45 22.43 36.97
C CYS A 360 -12.03 22.77 38.43
N ARG A 361 -11.12 23.73 38.60
CA ARG A 361 -10.74 24.25 39.94
C ARG A 361 -11.91 24.91 40.66
N GLY A 362 -12.81 25.53 39.95
CA GLY A 362 -14.03 26.10 40.50
C GLY A 362 -15.00 25.03 41.02
N LEU A 363 -14.97 23.83 40.48
CA LEU A 363 -15.80 22.69 40.90
C LEU A 363 -15.22 21.98 42.13
N ALA A 364 -14.00 21.49 42.05
CA ALA A 364 -13.44 20.55 43.04
C ALA A 364 -12.15 21.05 43.74
N GLY A 365 -11.76 22.32 43.58
CA GLY A 365 -10.67 22.94 44.32
C GLY A 365 -9.41 23.26 43.51
N ALA A 366 -8.48 23.98 44.13
CA ALA A 366 -7.31 24.57 43.47
C ALA A 366 -6.22 23.56 43.04
N GLU A 367 -6.24 22.37 43.59
CA GLU A 367 -5.24 21.34 43.35
C GLU A 367 -5.40 20.62 41.99
N ILE A 368 -6.55 20.81 41.29
CA ILE A 368 -6.88 20.11 40.06
C ILE A 368 -6.05 20.60 38.90
N LYS A 369 -5.50 19.64 38.15
CA LYS A 369 -4.75 19.84 36.91
C LYS A 369 -5.45 19.12 35.76
N LEU A 370 -5.31 19.69 34.55
CA LEU A 370 -5.72 19.05 33.32
C LEU A 370 -4.49 18.68 32.48
N ALA A 371 -4.48 17.46 31.95
CA ALA A 371 -3.44 16.93 31.08
C ALA A 371 -4.05 16.19 29.89
N GLN A 372 -3.23 15.90 28.90
CA GLN A 372 -3.66 15.13 27.73
C GLN A 372 -3.59 13.63 28.03
N THR A 373 -4.53 12.86 27.48
CA THR A 373 -4.50 11.38 27.62
C THR A 373 -3.23 10.76 27.03
N GLY A 374 -2.62 11.37 26.00
CA GLY A 374 -1.32 10.98 25.46
C GLY A 374 -0.20 10.95 26.51
N ASP A 375 -0.23 11.85 27.49
CA ASP A 375 0.79 11.89 28.56
C ASP A 375 0.77 10.66 29.48
N LEU A 376 -0.39 9.96 29.58
CA LEU A 376 -0.53 8.69 30.33
C LEU A 376 0.06 7.51 29.57
N VAL A 377 -0.17 7.48 28.25
CA VAL A 377 0.35 6.42 27.39
C VAL A 377 1.88 6.44 27.35
N GLU A 378 2.49 7.63 27.26
CA GLU A 378 3.95 7.78 27.32
C GLU A 378 4.55 7.30 28.66
N LYS A 379 3.78 7.40 29.74
CA LYS A 379 4.22 6.96 31.08
C LYS A 379 3.96 5.49 31.38
N ASN A 380 3.37 4.74 30.44
CA ASN A 380 2.95 3.33 30.65
C ASN A 380 2.05 3.13 31.88
N ILE A 381 1.20 4.10 32.22
CA ILE A 381 0.31 4.03 33.35
C ILE A 381 -1.06 3.48 32.89
N GLY A 382 -1.31 2.20 33.13
CA GLY A 382 -2.60 1.55 32.97
C GLY A 382 -3.05 1.27 31.51
N TRP A 383 -4.23 0.66 31.38
CA TRP A 383 -4.89 0.33 30.11
C TRP A 383 -5.71 1.53 29.60
N VAL A 384 -5.05 2.59 29.18
CA VAL A 384 -5.76 3.81 28.75
C VAL A 384 -5.59 3.98 27.24
N SER A 385 -6.71 4.06 26.51
CA SER A 385 -6.68 4.49 25.10
C SER A 385 -6.47 6.01 25.05
N ASN A 386 -5.81 6.49 23.99
CA ASN A 386 -5.60 7.94 23.75
C ASN A 386 -6.89 8.77 23.71
N GLU A 387 -8.04 8.12 23.60
CA GLU A 387 -9.34 8.77 23.42
C GLU A 387 -10.24 8.76 24.65
N SER A 388 -9.92 7.94 25.66
CA SER A 388 -10.79 7.79 26.85
C SER A 388 -10.36 8.74 27.98
N PRO A 389 -11.20 9.69 28.36
CA PRO A 389 -10.96 10.56 29.52
C PRO A 389 -10.84 9.74 30.80
N THR A 390 -9.95 10.13 31.69
CA THR A 390 -9.76 9.47 32.99
C THR A 390 -9.25 10.43 34.06
N THR A 391 -9.31 10.00 35.32
CA THR A 391 -8.83 10.77 36.48
C THR A 391 -7.81 9.94 37.24
N GLU A 392 -6.64 10.53 37.51
CA GLU A 392 -5.62 9.93 38.35
C GLU A 392 -5.09 10.95 39.37
N GLY A 393 -5.25 10.64 40.66
CA GLY A 393 -4.95 11.56 41.74
C GLY A 393 -5.76 12.85 41.63
N SER A 394 -5.09 14.01 41.49
CA SER A 394 -5.70 15.32 41.27
C SER A 394 -5.66 15.77 39.79
N THR A 395 -5.27 14.88 38.88
CA THR A 395 -5.13 15.20 37.46
C THR A 395 -6.24 14.53 36.64
N VAL A 396 -6.95 15.33 35.84
CA VAL A 396 -7.94 14.87 34.87
C VAL A 396 -7.30 14.85 33.50
N PHE A 397 -7.38 13.70 32.84
CA PHE A 397 -6.83 13.49 31.52
C PHE A 397 -7.96 13.51 30.48
N VAL A 398 -7.77 14.28 29.42
CA VAL A 398 -8.73 14.48 28.35
C VAL A 398 -8.06 14.34 26.99
N PRO A 399 -8.78 14.00 25.90
CA PRO A 399 -8.22 13.90 24.57
C PRO A 399 -7.55 15.20 24.12
N THR A 400 -6.51 15.05 23.27
CA THR A 400 -5.76 16.19 22.70
C THR A 400 -6.63 17.03 21.79
N VAL A 401 -7.52 16.39 21.01
CA VAL A 401 -8.46 17.04 20.09
C VAL A 401 -9.82 16.37 20.21
N VAL A 402 -10.88 17.14 20.14
CA VAL A 402 -12.26 16.65 20.04
C VAL A 402 -12.91 17.23 18.80
N ASP A 403 -13.29 16.36 17.87
CA ASP A 403 -14.03 16.67 16.64
C ASP A 403 -15.15 15.64 16.43
N ARG A 404 -16.06 15.56 17.42
CA ARG A 404 -17.18 14.59 17.44
C ARG A 404 -18.46 15.17 16.85
N TYR A 405 -18.57 16.51 16.83
CA TYR A 405 -19.75 17.24 16.38
C TYR A 405 -19.37 18.22 15.27
N GLN A 406 -20.38 18.67 14.54
CA GLN A 406 -20.17 19.57 13.40
C GLN A 406 -19.86 21.03 13.77
N SER A 407 -20.00 21.39 15.05
CA SER A 407 -19.73 22.75 15.52
C SER A 407 -18.73 22.78 16.68
N LYS A 408 -17.95 23.87 16.75
CA LYS A 408 -17.02 24.11 17.87
C LYS A 408 -17.74 24.20 19.22
N ASP A 409 -18.93 24.76 19.25
CA ASP A 409 -19.70 24.92 20.48
C ASP A 409 -20.16 23.57 21.05
N GLU A 410 -20.55 22.63 20.20
CA GLU A 410 -20.92 21.29 20.62
C GLU A 410 -19.69 20.50 21.06
N ASN A 411 -18.55 20.59 20.34
CA ASN A 411 -17.30 19.97 20.74
C ASN A 411 -16.75 20.55 22.04
N PHE A 412 -16.88 21.85 22.27
CA PHE A 412 -16.53 22.47 23.54
C PHE A 412 -17.47 22.01 24.67
N SER A 413 -18.76 21.87 24.38
CA SER A 413 -19.75 21.34 25.33
C SER A 413 -19.41 19.92 25.74
N TRP A 414 -18.95 19.10 24.81
CA TRP A 414 -18.47 17.74 25.09
C TRP A 414 -17.26 17.77 26.03
N PHE A 415 -16.22 18.57 25.75
CA PHE A 415 -15.08 18.74 26.65
C PHE A 415 -15.53 19.14 28.06
N LYS A 416 -16.45 20.10 28.14
CA LYS A 416 -16.97 20.60 29.41
C LYS A 416 -17.71 19.49 30.17
N VAL A 417 -18.58 18.74 29.50
CA VAL A 417 -19.35 17.62 30.11
C VAL A 417 -18.41 16.54 30.64
N VAL A 418 -17.47 16.09 29.80
CA VAL A 418 -16.54 15.01 30.15
C VAL A 418 -15.60 15.46 31.27
N SER A 419 -15.03 16.67 31.18
CA SER A 419 -14.20 17.21 32.26
C SER A 419 -14.98 17.35 33.56
N THR A 420 -16.27 17.76 33.51
CA THR A 420 -17.13 17.80 34.68
C THR A 420 -17.35 16.45 35.31
N HIS A 421 -17.61 15.42 34.48
CA HIS A 421 -17.78 14.04 34.97
C HIS A 421 -16.51 13.54 35.66
N GLN A 422 -15.34 13.74 35.02
CA GLN A 422 -14.07 13.31 35.60
C GLN A 422 -13.72 14.05 36.90
N VAL A 423 -14.00 15.35 36.96
CA VAL A 423 -13.81 16.16 38.18
C VAL A 423 -14.81 15.75 39.27
N ALA A 424 -16.01 15.31 38.91
CA ALA A 424 -17.03 14.88 39.86
C ALA A 424 -16.56 13.66 40.71
N HIS A 425 -15.66 12.82 40.21
CA HIS A 425 -15.04 11.76 41.00
C HIS A 425 -14.28 12.35 42.22
N LEU A 426 -13.60 13.47 42.01
CA LEU A 426 -12.86 14.17 43.07
C LEU A 426 -13.78 14.92 44.00
N GLU A 427 -14.73 15.69 43.43
CA GLU A 427 -15.66 16.53 44.19
C GLU A 427 -16.62 15.71 45.06
N PHE A 428 -17.18 14.64 44.50
CA PHE A 428 -18.16 13.79 45.20
C PHE A 428 -17.55 12.58 45.87
N GLY A 429 -16.21 12.54 45.98
CA GLY A 429 -15.47 11.59 46.82
C GLY A 429 -15.51 10.15 46.37
N SER A 430 -15.46 9.84 45.07
CA SER A 430 -15.38 8.45 44.55
C SER A 430 -14.18 7.70 45.13
N PHE A 431 -13.09 8.40 45.42
CA PHE A 431 -11.85 7.84 45.94
C PHE A 431 -11.68 7.99 47.45
N SER A 432 -12.70 8.50 48.16
CA SER A 432 -12.71 8.68 49.60
C SER A 432 -13.20 7.45 50.34
N PHE A 433 -13.08 6.26 49.73
CA PHE A 433 -13.49 5.00 50.34
C PHE A 433 -12.49 4.58 51.42
N GLU A 434 -13.00 4.28 52.62
CA GLU A 434 -12.27 3.73 53.75
C GLU A 434 -12.71 2.30 54.02
N PHE A 435 -11.80 1.32 53.83
CA PHE A 435 -12.12 -0.09 53.91
C PHE A 435 -12.61 -0.49 55.31
N GLU A 436 -12.08 0.11 56.36
CA GLU A 436 -12.37 -0.24 57.75
C GLU A 436 -13.69 0.43 58.26
N GLU A 437 -14.21 1.45 57.55
CA GLU A 437 -15.45 2.08 57.98
C GLU A 437 -16.66 1.21 57.67
N PRO A 438 -17.46 0.76 58.70
CA PRO A 438 -18.57 -0.14 58.45
C PRO A 438 -19.73 0.52 57.71
N SER A 439 -20.42 -0.25 56.85
CA SER A 439 -21.61 0.21 56.17
C SER A 439 -22.72 0.51 57.19
N LYS A 440 -23.40 1.64 56.98
CA LYS A 440 -24.60 2.04 57.77
C LYS A 440 -25.91 1.68 57.06
N LEU A 441 -25.84 1.23 55.82
CA LEU A 441 -27.01 0.98 54.97
C LEU A 441 -27.31 -0.49 54.77
N PHE A 442 -26.31 -1.37 54.87
CA PHE A 442 -26.40 -2.79 54.64
C PHE A 442 -25.61 -3.56 55.69
N ASP A 443 -25.91 -4.85 55.85
CA ASP A 443 -25.11 -5.77 56.67
C ASP A 443 -23.71 -5.84 56.06
N ASP A 444 -22.70 -5.51 56.88
CA ASP A 444 -21.30 -5.47 56.43
C ASP A 444 -20.74 -6.89 56.38
N LEU A 445 -20.58 -7.42 55.16
CA LEU A 445 -20.06 -8.78 54.94
C LEU A 445 -18.54 -8.78 54.65
N ARG A 446 -17.84 -7.61 54.63
CA ARG A 446 -16.42 -7.49 54.23
C ARG A 446 -15.52 -8.40 55.05
N SER A 447 -15.60 -8.39 56.37
CA SER A 447 -14.81 -9.25 57.23
C SER A 447 -15.04 -10.75 56.99
N SER A 448 -16.27 -11.14 56.65
CA SER A 448 -16.59 -12.55 56.31
C SER A 448 -16.04 -12.95 54.94
N LEU A 449 -16.06 -12.05 53.98
CA LEU A 449 -15.49 -12.27 52.64
C LEU A 449 -13.96 -12.33 52.69
N GLU A 450 -13.30 -11.44 53.46
CA GLU A 450 -11.87 -11.43 53.66
C GLU A 450 -11.40 -12.73 54.32
N SER A 451 -12.11 -13.22 55.35
CA SER A 451 -11.82 -14.49 55.99
C SER A 451 -11.91 -15.69 55.04
N ARG A 452 -12.96 -15.75 54.19
CA ARG A 452 -13.12 -16.80 53.18
C ARG A 452 -12.03 -16.79 52.14
N ARG A 453 -11.59 -15.59 51.76
CA ARG A 453 -10.51 -15.45 50.77
C ARG A 453 -9.17 -15.93 51.34
N LEU A 454 -8.88 -15.58 52.59
CA LEU A 454 -7.67 -16.05 53.27
C LEU A 454 -7.68 -17.58 53.39
N GLU A 455 -8.83 -18.19 53.76
CA GLU A 455 -8.98 -19.63 53.78
C GLU A 455 -8.80 -20.27 52.38
N ALA A 456 -9.32 -19.67 51.32
CA ALA A 456 -9.16 -20.16 49.96
C ALA A 456 -7.71 -20.07 49.44
N VAL A 457 -6.95 -19.01 49.81
CA VAL A 457 -5.53 -18.87 49.49
C VAL A 457 -4.71 -19.91 50.25
N ASP A 458 -5.01 -20.16 51.53
CA ASP A 458 -4.35 -21.20 52.33
C ASP A 458 -4.57 -22.61 51.80
N VAL A 459 -5.76 -22.88 51.22
CA VAL A 459 -6.10 -24.17 50.58
C VAL A 459 -5.33 -24.33 49.26
N LYS A 460 -5.27 -23.27 48.42
CA LYS A 460 -4.48 -23.29 47.17
C LYS A 460 -3.01 -23.51 47.44
N ASN A 461 -2.44 -22.77 48.36
CA ASN A 461 -1.02 -22.90 48.72
C ASN A 461 -0.71 -24.31 49.30
N LYS A 462 -1.66 -24.97 49.93
CA LYS A 462 -1.53 -26.36 50.37
C LYS A 462 -1.65 -27.37 49.25
N GLU A 463 -2.50 -27.12 48.27
CA GLU A 463 -2.62 -27.97 47.07
C GLU A 463 -1.43 -27.83 46.11
N GLU A 464 -0.86 -26.64 45.96
CA GLU A 464 0.36 -26.41 45.17
C GLU A 464 1.59 -27.05 45.85
N SER A 465 1.71 -26.99 47.18
CA SER A 465 2.80 -27.65 47.90
C SER A 465 2.72 -29.20 47.92
N ILE A 466 1.56 -29.79 47.57
CA ILE A 466 1.39 -31.24 47.45
C ILE A 466 1.72 -31.72 46.03
N ASN A 467 1.59 -30.84 45.02
CA ASN A 467 1.87 -31.17 43.61
C ASN A 467 3.32 -30.96 43.19
N GLU A 468 4.13 -30.24 43.98
CA GLU A 468 5.58 -30.07 43.72
C GLU A 468 6.43 -31.30 44.09
N ASP A 469 5.88 -32.27 44.85
CA ASP A 469 6.60 -33.50 45.25
C ASP A 469 6.41 -34.68 44.25
N GLU A 470 5.69 -34.53 43.13
CA GLU A 470 5.44 -35.63 42.19
C GLU A 470 5.74 -35.34 40.72
N SER A 471 6.57 -34.35 40.33
CA SER A 471 7.00 -34.23 38.93
C SER A 471 8.35 -33.58 38.74
N GLU A 472 9.41 -34.32 39.02
CA GLU A 472 10.65 -34.22 38.23
C GLU A 472 10.42 -35.14 37.00
N ASP A 473 10.11 -34.57 35.87
CA ASP A 473 10.46 -34.94 34.47
C ASP A 473 9.46 -34.38 33.50
N ALA A 474 9.83 -33.31 32.83
CA ALA A 474 9.59 -33.00 31.41
C ALA A 474 9.50 -31.48 31.15
N ILE A 475 10.62 -30.96 30.71
CA ILE A 475 10.74 -29.62 30.13
C ILE A 475 10.30 -29.74 28.68
N GLU A 476 9.25 -29.05 28.26
CA GLU A 476 9.09 -28.56 26.88
C GLU A 476 8.51 -27.15 26.91
N GLU A 477 9.33 -26.25 26.36
CA GLU A 477 9.07 -24.83 26.20
C GLU A 477 7.85 -24.60 25.30
N PHE A 478 6.87 -23.85 25.77
CA PHE A 478 5.98 -23.05 24.93
C PHE A 478 5.93 -21.63 25.50
N HIS A 479 6.51 -20.68 24.75
CA HIS A 479 6.33 -19.26 24.93
C HIS A 479 4.89 -18.90 24.55
N ASP A 480 4.11 -18.41 25.51
CA ASP A 480 2.92 -17.62 25.28
C ASP A 480 3.10 -16.31 26.07
N GLU A 481 3.44 -15.25 25.31
CA GLU A 481 3.56 -13.89 25.84
C GLU A 481 2.15 -13.32 25.94
N ASP A 482 1.50 -13.37 27.08
CA ASP A 482 0.54 -12.39 27.60
C ASP A 482 -0.16 -12.88 28.87
N ALA A 483 0.64 -13.10 29.93
CA ALA A 483 0.09 -13.12 31.27
C ALA A 483 1.15 -12.52 32.21
N THR A 484 1.00 -11.23 32.52
CA THR A 484 1.75 -10.61 33.60
C THR A 484 1.32 -11.21 34.93
N GLU A 485 1.92 -12.33 35.28
CA GLU A 485 1.95 -12.82 36.67
C GLU A 485 2.75 -11.83 37.50
N LEU A 486 2.10 -11.23 38.49
CA LEU A 486 2.75 -10.48 39.54
C LEU A 486 3.54 -11.47 40.41
N PRO A 487 4.82 -11.25 40.68
CA PRO A 487 5.63 -12.15 41.50
C PRO A 487 5.11 -12.17 42.92
N ASP A 488 4.77 -13.36 43.41
CA ASP A 488 4.50 -13.63 44.80
C ASP A 488 5.83 -13.63 45.58
N SER A 489 6.33 -12.42 45.90
CA SER A 489 7.41 -12.23 46.86
C SER A 489 6.85 -11.43 48.02
N GLY A 490 6.95 -11.98 49.21
CA GLY A 490 6.56 -11.38 50.49
C GLY A 490 7.19 -10.02 50.79
N ILE A 491 6.97 -9.04 49.89
CA ILE A 491 7.30 -7.63 50.09
C ILE A 491 6.01 -6.93 50.54
N GLU A 492 6.12 -6.33 51.72
CA GLU A 492 5.13 -5.53 52.43
C GLU A 492 4.04 -4.92 51.54
N ARG A 493 2.79 -5.35 51.75
CA ARG A 493 1.56 -4.79 51.14
C ARG A 493 1.25 -3.34 51.57
N ALA A 494 2.29 -2.53 51.83
CA ALA A 494 2.18 -1.17 52.37
C ALA A 494 1.58 -0.11 51.42
N TRP A 495 1.28 -0.46 50.15
CA TRP A 495 0.79 0.48 49.13
C TRP A 495 -0.51 0.11 48.44
N LEU A 496 -1.24 -0.92 48.93
CA LEU A 496 -2.57 -1.21 48.44
C LEU A 496 -3.55 -0.15 48.96
N THR A 497 -4.27 0.51 48.04
CA THR A 497 -5.36 1.41 48.43
C THR A 497 -6.54 0.62 48.99
N ASP A 498 -7.33 1.26 49.85
CA ASP A 498 -8.54 0.65 50.42
C ASP A 498 -9.52 0.16 49.33
N MET A 499 -9.58 0.85 48.19
CA MET A 499 -10.34 0.41 47.01
C MET A 499 -9.79 -0.91 46.44
N GLN A 500 -8.49 -1.06 46.33
CA GLN A 500 -7.88 -2.31 45.85
C GLN A 500 -8.17 -3.46 46.82
N ARG A 501 -8.07 -3.23 48.13
CA ARG A 501 -8.47 -4.23 49.15
C ARG A 501 -9.93 -4.65 48.98
N PHE A 502 -10.81 -3.70 48.69
CA PHE A 502 -12.22 -3.99 48.46
C PHE A 502 -12.45 -4.87 47.23
N PHE A 503 -11.88 -4.55 46.09
CA PHE A 503 -12.01 -5.36 44.87
C PHE A 503 -11.33 -6.73 45.00
N ASP A 504 -10.33 -6.84 45.82
CA ASP A 504 -9.68 -8.10 46.13
C ASP A 504 -10.57 -9.09 46.95
N LEU A 505 -11.69 -8.66 47.49
CA LEU A 505 -12.63 -9.55 48.13
C LEU A 505 -13.44 -10.44 47.16
N PHE A 506 -13.46 -10.10 45.88
CA PHE A 506 -14.24 -10.78 44.86
C PHE A 506 -13.40 -11.77 44.06
N GLU A 507 -13.96 -12.91 43.69
CA GLU A 507 -13.29 -13.90 42.83
C GLU A 507 -13.00 -13.34 41.45
N ASP A 508 -13.98 -12.65 40.84
CA ASP A 508 -13.79 -11.89 39.59
C ASP A 508 -13.64 -10.40 39.92
N ARG A 509 -12.40 -10.01 40.15
CA ARG A 509 -12.01 -8.63 40.43
C ARG A 509 -12.39 -7.66 39.30
N LYS A 510 -12.25 -8.10 38.04
CA LYS A 510 -12.56 -7.28 36.88
C LYS A 510 -14.04 -6.97 36.79
N LEU A 511 -14.89 -8.01 36.93
CA LEU A 511 -16.33 -7.84 36.94
C LEU A 511 -16.79 -6.94 38.09
N ALA A 512 -16.22 -7.11 39.29
CA ALA A 512 -16.54 -6.26 40.45
C ALA A 512 -16.18 -4.79 40.18
N LEU A 513 -15.01 -4.51 39.57
CA LEU A 513 -14.59 -3.19 39.17
C LEU A 513 -15.52 -2.60 38.09
N ASP A 514 -15.88 -3.38 37.06
CA ASP A 514 -16.76 -2.94 35.99
C ASP A 514 -18.15 -2.57 36.54
N ILE A 515 -18.72 -3.39 37.43
CA ILE A 515 -20.00 -3.10 38.11
C ILE A 515 -19.89 -1.83 38.94
N PHE A 516 -18.82 -1.68 39.74
CA PHE A 516 -18.60 -0.49 40.54
C PHE A 516 -18.53 0.75 39.68
N THR A 517 -17.75 0.72 38.60
CA THR A 517 -17.60 1.86 37.66
C THR A 517 -18.95 2.28 37.11
N VAL A 518 -19.74 1.34 36.59
CA VAL A 518 -21.08 1.66 36.04
C VAL A 518 -22.00 2.30 37.09
N VAL A 519 -22.02 1.75 38.30
CA VAL A 519 -22.87 2.26 39.39
C VAL A 519 -22.39 3.62 39.86
N GLU A 520 -21.08 3.81 40.00
CA GLU A 520 -20.48 5.06 40.45
C GLU A 520 -20.67 6.16 39.40
N ASP A 521 -20.45 5.88 38.13
CA ASP A 521 -20.73 6.83 37.03
C ASP A 521 -22.20 7.26 37.05
N GLY A 522 -23.13 6.30 37.24
CA GLY A 522 -24.54 6.61 37.36
C GLY A 522 -24.86 7.51 38.58
N ARG A 523 -24.16 7.29 39.72
CA ARG A 523 -24.27 8.16 40.91
C ARG A 523 -23.77 9.58 40.60
N LEU A 524 -22.58 9.69 39.99
CA LEU A 524 -21.99 10.97 39.61
C LEU A 524 -22.83 11.72 38.60
N ASP A 525 -23.31 11.03 37.57
CA ASP A 525 -24.22 11.59 36.57
C ASP A 525 -25.48 12.21 37.19
N SER A 526 -26.05 11.50 38.18
CA SER A 526 -27.22 12.04 38.93
C SER A 526 -26.84 13.24 39.76
N ARG A 527 -25.69 13.21 40.44
CA ARG A 527 -25.20 14.32 41.27
C ARG A 527 -24.93 15.57 40.41
N VAL A 528 -24.15 15.42 39.33
CA VAL A 528 -23.83 16.54 38.42
C VAL A 528 -25.09 17.20 37.86
N LYS A 529 -26.06 16.40 37.39
CA LYS A 529 -27.32 16.94 36.84
C LYS A 529 -28.18 17.69 37.87
N ASN A 530 -28.06 17.31 39.14
CA ASN A 530 -28.82 17.95 40.23
C ASN A 530 -28.10 19.17 40.79
N GLU A 531 -26.79 19.10 41.01
CA GLU A 531 -25.97 20.15 41.61
C GLU A 531 -25.65 21.28 40.61
N TYR A 532 -25.50 20.90 39.28
CA TYR A 532 -25.10 21.83 38.22
C TYR A 532 -26.16 21.95 37.11
N PRO A 533 -27.31 22.60 37.36
CA PRO A 533 -28.39 22.71 36.37
C PRO A 533 -27.98 23.41 35.07
N GLY A 534 -26.95 24.27 35.11
CA GLY A 534 -26.44 24.97 33.94
C GLY A 534 -25.74 24.10 32.88
N ILE A 535 -25.30 22.89 33.24
CA ILE A 535 -24.68 21.94 32.29
C ILE A 535 -25.64 20.79 31.92
N LYS A 536 -26.78 20.70 32.58
CA LYS A 536 -27.68 19.56 32.50
C LYS A 536 -28.11 19.21 31.07
N SER A 537 -28.45 20.19 30.24
CA SER A 537 -28.88 19.97 28.86
C SER A 537 -27.76 19.37 28.00
N SER A 538 -26.55 19.93 28.03
CA SER A 538 -25.40 19.42 27.32
C SER A 538 -24.98 18.04 27.84
N TYR A 539 -25.10 17.82 29.16
CA TYR A 539 -24.78 16.54 29.80
C TYR A 539 -25.71 15.42 29.31
N VAL A 540 -27.02 15.67 29.27
CA VAL A 540 -28.00 14.70 28.76
C VAL A 540 -27.78 14.41 27.28
N GLN A 541 -27.48 15.41 26.47
CA GLN A 541 -27.19 15.22 25.05
C GLN A 541 -25.97 14.33 24.84
N VAL A 542 -24.84 14.65 25.48
CA VAL A 542 -23.61 13.84 25.37
C VAL A 542 -23.82 12.41 25.83
N GLN A 543 -24.65 12.18 26.87
CA GLN A 543 -25.01 10.84 27.32
C GLN A 543 -25.85 10.10 26.28
N GLN A 544 -26.83 10.75 25.65
CA GLN A 544 -27.66 10.15 24.59
C GLN A 544 -26.80 9.76 23.38
N ASP A 545 -25.96 10.67 22.91
CA ASP A 545 -25.06 10.43 21.79
C ASP A 545 -24.09 9.27 22.09
N SER A 546 -23.57 9.20 23.32
CA SER A 546 -22.71 8.08 23.76
C SER A 546 -23.47 6.76 23.84
N HIS A 547 -24.75 6.78 24.14
CA HIS A 547 -25.60 5.58 24.19
C HIS A 547 -25.91 5.06 22.78
N GLU A 548 -26.21 5.96 21.82
CA GLU A 548 -26.51 5.61 20.43
C GLU A 548 -25.31 5.00 19.70
N ASN A 549 -24.09 5.40 20.08
CA ASN A 549 -22.84 4.89 19.50
C ASN A 549 -22.29 3.63 20.20
N ARG A 550 -23.00 3.03 21.17
CA ARG A 550 -22.60 1.76 21.77
C ARG A 550 -22.85 0.62 20.80
N PRO A 551 -21.91 -0.34 20.67
CA PRO A 551 -22.17 -1.54 19.88
C PRO A 551 -23.35 -2.32 20.50
N ASP A 552 -24.21 -2.87 19.63
CA ASP A 552 -25.26 -3.79 20.04
C ASP A 552 -24.60 -5.04 20.67
N ILE A 553 -25.09 -5.44 21.86
CA ILE A 553 -24.60 -6.60 22.60
C ILE A 553 -25.18 -7.89 22.00
#